data_0c5e64cabeaa2b4dd2674893a8dcac59
#
_entry.id   0c5e64cabeaa2b4dd2674893a8dcac59
#
_cell.length_a   1.000
_cell.length_b   1.000
_cell.length_c   1.000
_cell.angle_alpha   90.00
_cell.angle_beta   90.00
_cell.angle_gamma   90.00
#
_symmetry.space_group_name_H-M   'P 1'
#
loop_
_entity.id
_entity.type
_entity.pdbx_description
1 polymer ?
#
loop_
_entity_poly.entity_id
_entity_poly.type
_entity_poly.pdbx_seq_one_letter_code
_entity_poly.pdbx_strand_id
1 'polypeptide(L)'
;GPDGMKLSDKIEKKIEKLIDTKNTKQLTNPKLLGRVKRLEDGNDKYIRILKNNFPKNFNLKGTKIVLDCANGACYKAAPKLLKELGAEVISIGVKPDGLNINEKCGSTYPSKIMTAVKKFKAHVGISFDGDADRIIMCDEKGKIIDGDQIIAMLAKRWKLKRILKGG
;
A
#
# COMPACT_ATOMS: atom_id res chain seq x y z
N GLY A 1 9.21 6.84 -16.04
CA GLY A 1 9.26 7.21 -17.46
C GLY A 1 7.87 7.26 -18.08
N PRO A 2 7.73 7.75 -19.32
CA PRO A 2 6.43 7.82 -20.00
C PRO A 2 5.80 6.44 -20.27
N ASP A 3 6.60 5.39 -20.20
CA ASP A 3 6.22 3.99 -20.31
C ASP A 3 5.74 3.37 -18.96
N GLY A 4 5.74 4.15 -17.90
CA GLY A 4 5.41 3.70 -16.54
C GLY A 4 6.54 2.95 -15.84
N MET A 5 7.73 2.86 -16.44
CA MET A 5 8.89 2.21 -15.84
C MET A 5 9.75 3.19 -15.05
N LYS A 6 10.52 2.67 -14.07
CA LYS A 6 11.51 3.45 -13.33
C LYS A 6 12.50 4.08 -14.31
N LEU A 7 12.94 5.32 -14.04
CA LEU A 7 13.99 5.97 -14.81
C LEU A 7 15.29 5.18 -14.72
N SER A 8 16.09 5.22 -15.79
CA SER A 8 17.42 4.62 -15.75
C SER A 8 18.36 5.41 -14.84
N ASP A 9 19.31 4.72 -14.19
CA ASP A 9 20.30 5.35 -13.30
C ASP A 9 21.06 6.51 -13.96
N LYS A 10 21.26 6.43 -15.29
CA LYS A 10 21.89 7.52 -16.06
C LYS A 10 21.05 8.79 -16.06
N ILE A 11 19.73 8.65 -16.16
CA ILE A 11 18.80 9.80 -16.12
C ILE A 11 18.68 10.33 -14.70
N GLU A 12 18.58 9.46 -13.70
CA GLU A 12 18.54 9.84 -12.27
C GLU A 12 19.77 10.67 -11.91
N LYS A 13 20.98 10.18 -12.20
CA LYS A 13 22.24 10.92 -11.99
C LYS A 13 22.29 12.27 -12.71
N LYS A 14 21.66 12.38 -13.89
CA LYS A 14 21.57 13.66 -14.60
C LYS A 14 20.63 14.63 -13.88
N ILE A 15 19.52 14.15 -13.37
CA ILE A 15 18.56 14.96 -12.59
C ILE A 15 19.23 15.47 -11.30
N GLU A 16 19.89 14.58 -10.55
CA GLU A 16 20.62 14.93 -9.32
C GLU A 16 21.64 16.06 -9.59
N LYS A 17 22.47 15.91 -10.64
CA LYS A 17 23.42 16.96 -11.04
C LYS A 17 22.76 18.30 -11.36
N LEU A 18 21.54 18.27 -11.95
CA LEU A 18 20.81 19.50 -12.27
C LEU A 18 20.24 20.17 -11.00
N ILE A 19 19.87 19.39 -9.99
CA ILE A 19 19.41 19.91 -8.68
C ILE A 19 20.56 20.62 -7.97
N ASP A 20 21.76 20.03 -7.98
CA ASP A 20 22.93 20.58 -7.30
C ASP A 20 23.50 21.82 -7.99
N THR A 21 23.23 21.99 -9.28
CA THR A 21 23.68 23.17 -10.03
C THR A 21 22.72 24.35 -9.82
N LYS A 22 23.19 25.43 -9.17
CA LYS A 22 22.46 26.73 -9.08
C LYS A 22 22.33 27.38 -10.47
N ASN A 23 21.70 26.71 -11.41
CA ASN A 23 21.64 27.15 -12.79
C ASN A 23 20.38 27.98 -13.06
N THR A 24 20.37 29.23 -12.58
CA THR A 24 19.27 30.18 -12.80
C THR A 24 19.08 30.57 -14.27
N LYS A 25 20.08 30.30 -15.13
CA LYS A 25 20.03 30.63 -16.56
C LYS A 25 19.09 29.73 -17.38
N GLN A 26 18.61 28.63 -16.80
CA GLN A 26 17.72 27.67 -17.46
C GLN A 26 16.26 27.78 -16.99
N LEU A 27 15.88 28.86 -16.34
CA LEU A 27 14.50 29.08 -15.96
C LEU A 27 13.64 29.24 -17.21
N THR A 28 12.53 28.53 -17.24
CA THR A 28 11.56 28.62 -18.33
C THR A 28 10.89 30.00 -18.38
N ASN A 29 10.52 30.46 -19.57
CA ASN A 29 9.74 31.68 -19.73
C ASN A 29 8.41 31.52 -18.94
N PRO A 30 8.00 32.52 -18.15
CA PRO A 30 6.73 32.46 -17.39
C PRO A 30 5.49 32.11 -18.24
N LYS A 31 5.47 32.49 -19.51
CA LYS A 31 4.38 32.15 -20.45
C LYS A 31 4.34 30.67 -20.83
N LEU A 32 5.45 29.93 -20.62
CA LEU A 32 5.58 28.51 -20.92
C LEU A 32 5.43 27.63 -19.67
N LEU A 33 5.16 28.24 -18.51
CA LEU A 33 4.90 27.46 -17.29
C LEU A 33 3.65 26.59 -17.44
N GLY A 34 3.81 25.32 -17.11
CA GLY A 34 2.68 24.39 -17.05
C GLY A 34 1.65 24.80 -16.01
N ARG A 35 0.45 24.27 -16.14
CA ARG A 35 -0.64 24.49 -15.18
C ARG A 35 -0.88 23.24 -14.37
N VAL A 36 -1.12 23.42 -13.07
CA VAL A 36 -1.49 22.33 -12.17
C VAL A 36 -2.99 22.04 -12.36
N LYS A 37 -3.30 20.77 -12.57
CA LYS A 37 -4.69 20.27 -12.53
C LYS A 37 -4.83 19.31 -11.36
N ARG A 38 -5.76 19.57 -10.47
CA ARG A 38 -6.09 18.67 -9.37
C ARG A 38 -6.90 17.49 -9.88
N LEU A 39 -6.44 16.28 -9.55
CA LEU A 39 -7.16 15.05 -9.82
C LEU A 39 -7.91 14.64 -8.55
N GLU A 40 -9.20 14.93 -8.46
CA GLU A 40 -9.98 14.67 -7.25
C GLU A 40 -10.42 13.21 -7.10
N ASP A 41 -10.57 12.49 -8.21
CA ASP A 41 -11.02 11.11 -8.28
C ASP A 41 -9.88 10.07 -8.34
N GLY A 42 -8.63 10.49 -8.06
CA GLY A 42 -7.45 9.62 -8.17
C GLY A 42 -7.54 8.36 -7.30
N ASN A 43 -7.99 8.49 -6.05
CA ASN A 43 -8.21 7.36 -5.16
C ASN A 43 -9.26 6.38 -5.70
N ASP A 44 -10.37 6.89 -6.24
CA ASP A 44 -11.46 6.05 -6.74
C ASP A 44 -11.05 5.30 -8.00
N LYS A 45 -10.26 5.94 -8.86
CA LYS A 45 -9.66 5.28 -10.02
C LYS A 45 -8.72 4.14 -9.60
N TYR A 46 -7.85 4.39 -8.62
CA TYR A 46 -6.94 3.39 -8.09
C TYR A 46 -7.69 2.20 -7.48
N ILE A 47 -8.67 2.46 -6.61
CA ILE A 47 -9.52 1.41 -6.01
C ILE A 47 -10.23 0.59 -7.08
N ARG A 48 -10.73 1.22 -8.13
CA ARG A 48 -11.38 0.52 -9.25
C ARG A 48 -10.42 -0.43 -9.96
N ILE A 49 -9.18 -0.01 -10.21
CA ILE A 49 -8.14 -0.86 -10.80
C ILE A 49 -7.86 -2.07 -9.90
N LEU A 50 -7.70 -1.86 -8.59
CA LEU A 50 -7.47 -2.94 -7.64
C LEU A 50 -8.65 -3.93 -7.59
N LYS A 51 -9.89 -3.43 -7.58
CA LYS A 51 -11.09 -4.27 -7.60
C LYS A 51 -11.22 -5.10 -8.89
N ASN A 52 -10.79 -4.56 -10.02
CA ASN A 52 -10.81 -5.30 -11.29
C ASN A 52 -9.85 -6.49 -11.28
N ASN A 53 -8.78 -6.43 -10.49
CA ASN A 53 -7.83 -7.53 -10.29
C ASN A 53 -8.26 -8.51 -9.18
N PHE A 54 -9.28 -8.17 -8.40
CA PHE A 54 -9.81 -9.05 -7.36
C PHE A 54 -10.67 -10.15 -8.00
N PRO A 55 -10.61 -11.41 -7.50
CA PRO A 55 -11.39 -12.51 -8.08
C PRO A 55 -12.89 -12.21 -8.08
N LYS A 56 -13.52 -12.25 -9.27
CA LYS A 56 -14.92 -11.81 -9.48
C LYS A 56 -15.94 -12.61 -8.66
N ASN A 57 -15.65 -13.87 -8.38
CA ASN A 57 -16.54 -14.78 -7.63
C ASN A 57 -16.20 -14.86 -6.15
N PHE A 58 -15.48 -13.86 -5.63
CA PHE A 58 -15.05 -13.82 -4.23
C PHE A 58 -15.41 -12.47 -3.60
N ASN A 59 -15.71 -12.47 -2.32
CA ASN A 59 -15.92 -11.26 -1.53
C ASN A 59 -15.43 -11.50 -0.09
N LEU A 60 -15.37 -10.44 0.68
CA LEU A 60 -14.91 -10.47 2.07
C LEU A 60 -16.04 -10.34 3.08
N LYS A 61 -17.31 -10.64 2.69
CA LYS A 61 -18.45 -10.59 3.61
C LYS A 61 -18.23 -11.54 4.78
N GLY A 62 -18.54 -11.08 5.98
CA GLY A 62 -18.31 -11.82 7.21
C GLY A 62 -16.85 -11.84 7.69
N THR A 63 -15.93 -11.24 6.95
CA THR A 63 -14.54 -11.12 7.39
C THR A 63 -14.32 -9.80 8.12
N LYS A 64 -13.91 -9.88 9.39
CA LYS A 64 -13.50 -8.73 10.19
C LYS A 64 -11.99 -8.56 10.13
N ILE A 65 -11.54 -7.39 9.73
CA ILE A 65 -10.12 -7.07 9.50
C ILE A 65 -9.72 -5.87 10.36
N VAL A 66 -8.65 -6.00 11.12
CA VAL A 66 -7.93 -4.82 11.64
C VAL A 66 -6.88 -4.44 10.61
N LEU A 67 -6.89 -3.17 10.21
CA LEU A 67 -6.01 -2.64 9.18
C LEU A 67 -5.18 -1.49 9.75
N ASP A 68 -3.87 -1.65 9.77
CA ASP A 68 -2.91 -0.59 10.15
C ASP A 68 -2.28 -0.01 8.89
N CYS A 69 -2.56 1.26 8.62
CA CYS A 69 -2.04 1.99 7.46
C CYS A 69 -0.80 2.84 7.79
N ALA A 70 -0.19 2.67 8.96
CA ALA A 70 1.05 3.37 9.37
C ALA A 70 1.00 4.90 9.26
N ASN A 71 -0.18 5.54 9.24
CA ASN A 71 -0.37 6.94 8.86
C ASN A 71 0.28 7.29 7.51
N GLY A 72 0.38 6.31 6.61
CA GLY A 72 1.09 6.39 5.34
C GLY A 72 0.18 6.52 4.13
N ALA A 73 0.71 6.26 2.95
CA ALA A 73 0.07 6.51 1.65
C ALA A 73 -1.28 5.80 1.46
N CYS A 74 -1.45 4.60 2.03
CA CYS A 74 -2.67 3.80 1.84
C CYS A 74 -3.84 4.16 2.77
N TYR A 75 -3.70 5.16 3.66
CA TYR A 75 -4.67 5.45 4.74
C TYR A 75 -6.11 5.71 4.28
N LYS A 76 -6.32 6.16 3.05
CA LYS A 76 -7.65 6.33 2.44
C LYS A 76 -8.04 5.13 1.57
N ALA A 77 -7.12 4.70 0.70
CA ALA A 77 -7.42 3.72 -0.33
C ALA A 77 -7.68 2.31 0.26
N ALA A 78 -6.82 1.84 1.15
CA ALA A 78 -6.90 0.47 1.66
C ALA A 78 -8.16 0.22 2.51
N PRO A 79 -8.55 1.09 3.48
CA PRO A 79 -9.79 0.89 4.22
C PRO A 79 -11.03 0.93 3.31
N LYS A 80 -11.06 1.84 2.34
CA LYS A 80 -12.18 1.95 1.40
C LYS A 80 -12.29 0.72 0.52
N LEU A 81 -11.17 0.26 -0.05
CA LEU A 81 -11.12 -0.94 -0.89
C LEU A 81 -11.68 -2.16 -0.15
N LEU A 82 -11.17 -2.44 1.05
CA LEU A 82 -11.59 -3.63 1.80
C LEU A 82 -13.07 -3.58 2.21
N LYS A 83 -13.58 -2.40 2.58
CA LYS A 83 -15.01 -2.19 2.85
C LYS A 83 -15.86 -2.42 1.60
N GLU A 84 -15.44 -1.91 0.45
CA GLU A 84 -16.15 -2.13 -0.82
C GLU A 84 -16.11 -3.59 -1.30
N LEU A 85 -15.13 -4.37 -0.84
CA LEU A 85 -15.07 -5.82 -1.04
C LEU A 85 -15.93 -6.60 -0.03
N GLY A 86 -16.54 -5.92 0.94
CA GLY A 86 -17.49 -6.49 1.89
C GLY A 86 -16.94 -6.77 3.28
N ALA A 87 -15.69 -6.44 3.58
CA ALA A 87 -15.12 -6.65 4.91
C ALA A 87 -15.64 -5.65 5.95
N GLU A 88 -15.75 -6.11 7.20
CA GLU A 88 -15.82 -5.23 8.37
C GLU A 88 -14.39 -4.76 8.69
N VAL A 89 -14.10 -3.47 8.52
CA VAL A 89 -12.74 -2.93 8.63
C VAL A 89 -12.62 -2.00 9.83
N ILE A 90 -11.73 -2.35 10.75
CA ILE A 90 -11.30 -1.52 11.87
C ILE A 90 -9.93 -0.93 11.50
N SER A 91 -9.92 0.36 11.21
CA SER A 91 -8.71 1.04 10.72
C SER A 91 -7.96 1.70 11.86
N ILE A 92 -6.65 1.51 11.91
CA ILE A 92 -5.70 2.20 12.78
C ILE A 92 -4.57 2.80 11.92
N GLY A 93 -3.85 3.79 12.44
CA GLY A 93 -2.80 4.46 11.65
C GLY A 93 -3.37 5.16 10.40
N VAL A 94 -4.52 5.85 10.52
CA VAL A 94 -5.21 6.50 9.40
C VAL A 94 -5.41 8.00 9.60
N LYS A 95 -4.61 8.61 10.47
CA LYS A 95 -4.65 10.05 10.77
C LYS A 95 -3.27 10.66 10.55
N PRO A 96 -2.80 10.77 9.29
CA PRO A 96 -1.51 11.38 9.00
C PRO A 96 -1.53 12.87 9.35
N ASP A 97 -0.50 13.34 10.03
CA ASP A 97 -0.28 14.76 10.36
C ASP A 97 0.99 15.35 9.72
N GLY A 98 1.69 14.53 8.93
CA GLY A 98 2.94 14.90 8.26
C GLY A 98 4.20 14.52 9.03
N LEU A 99 4.09 14.12 10.31
CA LEU A 99 5.22 13.78 11.17
C LEU A 99 5.13 12.35 11.73
N ASN A 100 3.95 11.76 11.75
CA ASN A 100 3.65 10.52 12.47
C ASN A 100 3.65 9.25 11.60
N ILE A 101 4.19 9.31 10.37
CA ILE A 101 4.32 8.13 9.51
C ILE A 101 5.21 7.07 10.18
N ASN A 102 4.73 5.81 10.22
CA ASN A 102 5.38 4.68 10.91
C ASN A 102 5.62 4.88 12.42
N GLU A 103 5.10 5.94 13.03
CA GLU A 103 5.33 6.20 14.45
C GLU A 103 4.52 5.22 15.31
N LYS A 104 5.23 4.26 15.91
CA LYS A 104 4.65 3.19 16.75
C LYS A 104 3.44 2.50 16.10
N CYS A 105 3.47 2.33 14.79
CA CYS A 105 2.43 1.67 13.98
C CYS A 105 3.02 1.13 12.68
N GLY A 106 2.19 0.41 11.94
CA GLY A 106 2.59 -0.17 10.66
C GLY A 106 3.39 -1.47 10.79
N SER A 107 3.88 -1.96 9.66
CA SER A 107 4.59 -3.25 9.57
C SER A 107 5.91 -3.29 10.35
N THR A 108 6.50 -2.13 10.62
CA THR A 108 7.72 -2.00 11.43
C THR A 108 7.46 -2.05 12.94
N TYR A 109 6.20 -1.95 13.36
CA TYR A 109 5.78 -2.01 14.76
C TYR A 109 4.57 -2.94 14.95
N PRO A 110 4.72 -4.26 14.73
CA PRO A 110 3.61 -5.20 14.62
C PRO A 110 2.86 -5.45 15.94
N SER A 111 3.42 -5.11 17.09
CA SER A 111 2.75 -5.29 18.40
C SER A 111 1.39 -4.57 18.47
N LYS A 112 1.23 -3.46 17.75
CA LYS A 112 -0.02 -2.71 17.71
C LYS A 112 -1.13 -3.49 17.01
N ILE A 113 -0.85 -4.05 15.84
CA ILE A 113 -1.82 -4.85 15.09
C ILE A 113 -2.18 -6.14 15.83
N MET A 114 -1.19 -6.83 16.41
CA MET A 114 -1.40 -8.05 17.21
C MET A 114 -2.36 -7.83 18.39
N THR A 115 -2.17 -6.72 19.10
CA THR A 115 -3.04 -6.33 20.22
C THR A 115 -4.44 -5.96 19.76
N ALA A 116 -4.52 -5.21 18.65
CA ALA A 116 -5.79 -4.75 18.10
C ALA A 116 -6.65 -5.91 17.60
N VAL A 117 -6.06 -6.90 16.91
CA VAL A 117 -6.79 -8.09 16.43
C VAL A 117 -7.47 -8.82 17.58
N LYS A 118 -6.76 -9.08 18.69
CA LYS A 118 -7.32 -9.71 19.89
C LYS A 118 -8.42 -8.86 20.51
N LYS A 119 -8.18 -7.57 20.68
CA LYS A 119 -9.13 -6.61 21.29
C LYS A 119 -10.45 -6.58 20.53
N PHE A 120 -10.40 -6.53 19.22
CA PHE A 120 -11.58 -6.41 18.37
C PHE A 120 -12.14 -7.76 17.90
N LYS A 121 -11.52 -8.88 18.31
CA LYS A 121 -11.88 -10.24 17.88
C LYS A 121 -11.97 -10.32 16.35
N ALA A 122 -10.96 -9.79 15.69
CA ALA A 122 -10.89 -9.80 14.23
C ALA A 122 -10.32 -11.13 13.73
N HIS A 123 -10.68 -11.50 12.51
CA HIS A 123 -10.21 -12.74 11.87
C HIS A 123 -8.76 -12.61 11.41
N VAL A 124 -8.35 -11.40 11.03
CA VAL A 124 -7.00 -11.14 10.52
C VAL A 124 -6.61 -9.69 10.79
N GLY A 125 -5.32 -9.48 11.02
CA GLY A 125 -4.68 -8.18 11.01
C GLY A 125 -3.81 -8.00 9.78
N ILE A 126 -3.85 -6.81 9.18
CA ILE A 126 -3.03 -6.42 8.05
C ILE A 126 -2.35 -5.11 8.39
N SER A 127 -1.05 -5.06 8.27
CA SER A 127 -0.25 -3.88 8.60
C SER A 127 0.67 -3.53 7.45
N PHE A 128 0.58 -2.31 6.95
CA PHE A 128 1.45 -1.75 5.93
C PHE A 128 2.55 -0.90 6.57
N ASP A 129 3.58 -0.58 5.82
CA ASP A 129 4.48 0.52 6.15
C ASP A 129 4.05 1.83 5.46
N GLY A 130 4.88 2.87 5.58
CA GLY A 130 4.50 4.23 5.20
C GLY A 130 4.14 4.42 3.73
N ASP A 131 4.82 3.77 2.81
CA ASP A 131 4.55 3.81 1.35
C ASP A 131 3.79 2.58 0.85
N ALA A 132 3.48 1.64 1.76
CA ALA A 132 2.68 0.45 1.52
C ALA A 132 3.31 -0.55 0.52
N ASP A 133 4.64 -0.60 0.45
CA ASP A 133 5.38 -1.60 -0.33
C ASP A 133 5.68 -2.87 0.47
N ARG A 134 5.54 -2.83 1.80
CA ARG A 134 5.70 -3.96 2.72
C ARG A 134 4.41 -4.25 3.47
N ILE A 135 4.19 -5.53 3.76
CA ILE A 135 3.02 -6.02 4.49
C ILE A 135 3.44 -7.01 5.56
N ILE A 136 2.84 -6.88 6.73
CA ILE A 136 2.85 -7.91 7.79
C ILE A 136 1.40 -8.27 8.11
N MET A 137 1.14 -9.53 8.32
CA MET A 137 -0.18 -10.02 8.73
C MET A 137 -0.12 -10.69 10.09
N CYS A 138 -1.26 -10.82 10.74
CA CYS A 138 -1.42 -11.69 11.90
C CYS A 138 -2.76 -12.40 11.88
N ASP A 139 -2.80 -13.57 12.48
CA ASP A 139 -4.01 -14.38 12.64
C ASP A 139 -4.94 -13.84 13.74
N GLU A 140 -6.06 -14.50 13.96
CA GLU A 140 -7.06 -14.16 14.97
C GLU A 140 -6.53 -14.23 16.42
N LYS A 141 -5.42 -14.94 16.63
CA LYS A 141 -4.72 -15.03 17.93
C LYS A 141 -3.66 -13.93 18.09
N GLY A 142 -3.47 -13.10 17.07
CA GLY A 142 -2.44 -12.08 17.01
C GLY A 142 -1.04 -12.67 16.78
N LYS A 143 -0.92 -13.89 16.26
CA LYS A 143 0.37 -14.47 15.85
C LYS A 143 0.75 -13.91 14.50
N ILE A 144 1.99 -13.43 14.36
CA ILE A 144 2.50 -12.90 13.11
C ILE A 144 2.59 -14.00 12.05
N ILE A 145 2.18 -13.63 10.85
CA ILE A 145 2.33 -14.38 9.60
C ILE A 145 3.30 -13.55 8.76
N ASP A 146 4.51 -14.06 8.60
CA ASP A 146 5.57 -13.38 7.87
C ASP A 146 5.43 -13.53 6.34
N GLY A 147 6.27 -12.82 5.60
CA GLY A 147 6.26 -12.83 4.14
C GLY A 147 6.56 -14.21 3.55
N ASP A 148 7.44 -15.00 4.18
CA ASP A 148 7.81 -16.34 3.72
C ASP A 148 6.63 -17.30 3.83
N GLN A 149 5.86 -17.20 4.91
CA GLN A 149 4.63 -17.98 5.08
C GLN A 149 3.56 -17.62 4.03
N ILE A 150 3.43 -16.33 3.70
CA ILE A 150 2.50 -15.86 2.66
C ILE A 150 2.95 -16.38 1.29
N ILE A 151 4.23 -16.26 0.96
CA ILE A 151 4.81 -16.76 -0.28
C ILE A 151 4.62 -18.27 -0.40
N ALA A 152 4.92 -19.03 0.65
CA ALA A 152 4.73 -20.48 0.68
C ALA A 152 3.27 -20.88 0.45
N MET A 153 2.33 -20.18 1.07
CA MET A 153 0.89 -20.40 0.88
C MET A 153 0.47 -20.14 -0.57
N LEU A 154 0.93 -19.03 -1.15
CA LEU A 154 0.63 -18.68 -2.54
C LEU A 154 1.26 -19.68 -3.52
N ALA A 155 2.52 -20.04 -3.33
CA ALA A 155 3.23 -21.01 -4.15
C ALA A 155 2.52 -22.38 -4.13
N LYS A 156 2.15 -22.87 -2.95
CA LYS A 156 1.35 -24.11 -2.81
C LYS A 156 0.04 -24.03 -3.58
N ARG A 157 -0.69 -22.93 -3.45
CA ARG A 157 -1.96 -22.73 -4.16
C ARG A 157 -1.77 -22.67 -5.68
N TRP A 158 -0.73 -21.95 -6.16
CA TRP A 158 -0.42 -21.86 -7.58
C TRP A 158 0.04 -23.18 -8.17
N LYS A 159 0.83 -23.95 -7.42
CA LYS A 159 1.20 -25.32 -7.82
C LYS A 159 -0.03 -26.19 -8.01
N LEU A 160 -0.98 -26.19 -7.06
CA LEU A 160 -2.23 -26.93 -7.17
C LEU A 160 -3.06 -26.50 -8.38
N LYS A 161 -3.06 -25.21 -8.72
CA LYS A 161 -3.74 -24.67 -9.90
C LYS A 161 -2.94 -24.80 -11.20
N ARG A 162 -1.74 -25.36 -11.17
CA ARG A 162 -0.81 -25.50 -12.31
C ARG A 162 -0.48 -24.18 -13.02
N ILE A 163 -0.44 -23.06 -12.25
CA ILE A 163 -0.09 -21.72 -12.77
C ILE A 163 1.28 -21.24 -12.26
N LEU A 164 1.91 -21.97 -11.33
CA LEU A 164 3.28 -21.68 -10.90
C LEU A 164 4.22 -21.98 -12.07
N LYS A 165 4.98 -20.96 -12.50
CA LYS A 165 6.01 -21.06 -13.53
C LYS A 165 7.38 -21.06 -12.84
N GLY A 166 8.15 -22.10 -13.05
CA GLY A 166 9.47 -22.28 -12.41
C GLY A 166 9.38 -23.02 -11.05
N GLY A 167 10.54 -23.31 -10.45
CA GLY A 167 10.70 -23.97 -9.14
C GLY A 167 11.16 -25.39 -9.21
#